data_ae5cd0103a4036d6dd855dec6105f1d5
#
_entry.id   ae5cd0103a4036d6dd855dec6105f1d5
#
_cell.length_a   1.000
_cell.length_b   1.000
_cell.length_c   1.000
_cell.angle_alpha   90.00
_cell.angle_beta   90.00
_cell.angle_gamma   90.00
#
_symmetry.space_group_name_H-M   'P 1'
#
loop_
_entity.id
_entity.type
_entity.pdbx_description
1 polymer ?
#
loop_
_entity_poly.entity_id
_entity_poly.type
_entity_poly.pdbx_seq_one_letter_code
_entity_poly.pdbx_strand_id
1 'polypeptide(L)'
;MIPLFGWVTRRYGVIGVDREAGAGALRVMMAEAKAAVASGRPVIIFPEGTRVTYGERPPLQPGFAGLYRALGLPVVPVAHDVGRLWHKGFLKRSGTVHFKAGEVIPSGLKREEVEARVHSAINALNP
;
A
#
# COMPACT_ATOMS: atom_id res chain seq x y z
N MET A 1 -11.39 -3.23 19.77
CA MET A 1 -10.09 -3.84 19.34
C MET A 1 -10.14 -5.34 19.64
N ILE A 2 -9.87 -6.18 18.70
CA ILE A 2 -9.86 -7.65 18.93
C ILE A 2 -8.56 -8.00 19.66
N PRO A 3 -8.58 -8.57 20.88
CA PRO A 3 -7.40 -8.71 21.73
C PRO A 3 -6.23 -9.50 21.13
N LEU A 4 -6.49 -10.50 20.30
CA LEU A 4 -5.46 -11.33 19.63
C LEU A 4 -4.96 -10.75 18.30
N PHE A 5 -5.65 -9.77 17.74
CA PHE A 5 -5.33 -9.24 16.42
C PHE A 5 -3.97 -8.54 16.38
N GLY A 6 -3.62 -7.78 17.40
CA GLY A 6 -2.32 -7.11 17.49
C GLY A 6 -1.14 -8.08 17.59
N TRP A 7 -1.31 -9.21 18.27
CA TRP A 7 -0.28 -10.25 18.34
C TRP A 7 -0.09 -10.96 17.00
N VAL A 8 -1.20 -11.33 16.35
CA VAL A 8 -1.18 -11.97 15.03
C VAL A 8 -0.52 -11.07 14.00
N THR A 9 -0.91 -9.79 13.92
CA THR A 9 -0.35 -8.85 12.95
C THR A 9 1.15 -8.66 13.13
N ARG A 10 1.63 -8.56 14.37
CA ARG A 10 3.08 -8.49 14.68
C ARG A 10 3.81 -9.77 14.27
N ARG A 11 3.22 -10.92 14.50
CA ARG A 11 3.81 -12.23 14.15
C ARG A 11 4.00 -12.37 12.63
N TYR A 12 3.08 -11.81 11.84
CA TYR A 12 3.15 -11.82 10.39
C TYR A 12 3.88 -10.60 9.79
N GLY A 13 4.47 -9.77 10.63
CA GLY A 13 5.28 -8.63 10.16
C GLY A 13 4.48 -7.47 9.58
N VAL A 14 3.22 -7.32 10.02
CA VAL A 14 2.42 -6.15 9.64
C VAL A 14 2.96 -4.91 10.36
N ILE A 15 3.30 -3.90 9.59
CA ILE A 15 3.74 -2.60 10.10
C ILE A 15 2.49 -1.78 10.45
N GLY A 16 2.26 -1.60 11.75
CA GLY A 16 1.16 -0.78 12.25
C GLY A 16 1.49 0.71 12.10
N VAL A 17 0.59 1.47 11.48
CA VAL A 17 0.73 2.92 11.38
C VAL A 17 -0.40 3.58 12.14
N ASP A 18 -0.07 4.29 13.20
CA ASP A 18 -1.00 5.18 13.88
C ASP A 18 -1.05 6.51 13.14
N ARG A 19 -2.14 6.73 12.41
CA ARG A 19 -2.30 7.91 11.56
C ARG A 19 -2.46 9.21 12.37
N GLU A 20 -2.89 9.10 13.62
CA GLU A 20 -3.09 10.24 14.51
C GLU A 20 -1.77 10.71 15.14
N ALA A 21 -0.75 9.85 15.16
CA ALA A 21 0.55 10.15 15.74
C ALA A 21 1.48 11.00 14.82
N GLY A 22 1.02 11.41 13.64
CA GLY A 22 1.71 12.33 12.74
C GLY A 22 3.12 11.90 12.33
N ALA A 23 4.10 12.82 12.47
CA ALA A 23 5.48 12.58 12.04
C ALA A 23 6.18 11.44 12.80
N GLY A 24 5.77 11.15 14.03
CA GLY A 24 6.29 10.04 14.83
C GLY A 24 5.92 8.69 14.23
N ALA A 25 4.66 8.53 13.82
CA ALA A 25 4.20 7.30 13.15
C ALA A 25 4.96 7.01 11.86
N LEU A 26 5.24 8.04 11.07
CA LEU A 26 5.99 7.90 9.83
C LEU A 26 7.43 7.41 10.09
N ARG A 27 8.08 7.91 11.13
CA ARG A 27 9.43 7.46 11.52
C ARG A 27 9.44 5.99 11.93
N VAL A 28 8.48 5.55 12.72
CA VAL A 28 8.34 4.15 13.14
C VAL A 28 8.10 3.27 11.91
N MET A 29 7.18 3.64 11.04
CA MET A 29 6.91 2.92 9.80
C MET A 29 8.17 2.78 8.93
N MET A 30 8.94 3.83 8.78
CA MET A 30 10.18 3.81 8.00
C MET A 30 11.24 2.90 8.63
N ALA A 31 11.40 2.93 9.95
CA ALA A 31 12.35 2.08 10.65
C ALA A 31 11.98 0.58 10.52
N GLU A 32 10.71 0.23 10.69
CA GLU A 32 10.23 -1.14 10.55
C GLU A 32 10.32 -1.63 9.10
N ALA A 33 10.04 -0.77 8.12
CA ALA A 33 10.19 -1.08 6.71
C ALA A 33 11.67 -1.34 6.34
N LYS A 34 12.59 -0.51 6.81
CA LYS A 34 14.05 -0.74 6.63
C LYS A 34 14.50 -2.05 7.25
N ALA A 35 14.04 -2.38 8.45
CA ALA A 35 14.35 -3.63 9.13
C ALA A 35 13.81 -4.85 8.34
N ALA A 36 12.61 -4.75 7.77
CA ALA A 36 12.04 -5.79 6.92
C ALA A 36 12.89 -6.02 5.67
N VAL A 37 13.29 -4.96 4.98
CA VAL A 37 14.18 -5.03 3.80
C VAL A 37 15.53 -5.62 4.16
N ALA A 38 16.15 -5.20 5.26
CA ALA A 38 17.40 -5.74 5.73
C ALA A 38 17.35 -7.24 6.04
N SER A 39 16.17 -7.75 6.40
CA SER A 39 15.93 -9.19 6.60
C SER A 39 15.54 -9.96 5.32
N GLY A 40 15.63 -9.31 4.15
CA GLY A 40 15.33 -9.92 2.85
C GLY A 40 13.82 -10.01 2.54
N ARG A 41 12.97 -9.29 3.28
CA ARG A 41 11.52 -9.29 3.05
C ARG A 41 11.10 -8.12 2.16
N PRO A 42 10.18 -8.32 1.21
CA PRO A 42 9.57 -7.21 0.50
C PRO A 42 8.64 -6.41 1.42
N VAL A 43 8.45 -5.13 1.12
CA VAL A 43 7.49 -4.28 1.80
C VAL A 43 6.28 -4.08 0.88
N ILE A 44 5.10 -4.46 1.36
CA ILE A 44 3.83 -4.23 0.65
C ILE A 44 3.16 -3.03 1.28
N ILE A 45 2.75 -2.09 0.46
CA ILE A 45 2.04 -0.88 0.88
C ILE A 45 0.76 -0.69 0.07
N PHE A 46 -0.29 -0.22 0.74
CA PHE A 46 -1.50 0.27 0.11
C PHE A 46 -1.46 1.80 0.09
N PRO A 47 -1.00 2.43 -1.01
CA PRO A 47 -0.65 3.85 -1.01
C PRO A 47 -1.85 4.79 -0.92
N GLU A 48 -3.05 4.30 -1.15
CA GLU A 48 -4.30 5.05 -0.94
C GLU A 48 -4.63 5.22 0.54
N GLY A 49 -4.04 4.39 1.41
CA GLY A 49 -4.17 4.46 2.86
C GLY A 49 -5.54 4.07 3.42
N THR A 50 -6.50 3.74 2.60
CA THR A 50 -7.84 3.26 2.98
C THR A 50 -8.41 2.35 1.90
N ARG A 51 -9.51 1.69 2.21
CA ARG A 51 -10.29 0.98 1.19
C ARG A 51 -11.04 1.98 0.32
N VAL A 52 -10.68 2.05 -0.95
CA VAL A 52 -11.30 2.91 -1.95
C VAL A 52 -12.46 2.18 -2.61
N THR A 53 -13.53 2.89 -2.89
CA THR A 53 -14.67 2.35 -3.63
C THR A 53 -14.25 2.07 -5.07
N TYR A 54 -14.69 0.95 -5.62
CA TYR A 54 -14.41 0.63 -7.02
C TYR A 54 -14.97 1.73 -7.96
N GLY A 55 -14.13 2.21 -8.85
CA GLY A 55 -14.43 3.37 -9.71
C GLY A 55 -13.83 4.69 -9.22
N GLU A 56 -13.47 4.81 -7.95
CA GLU A 56 -12.81 6.00 -7.41
C GLU A 56 -11.29 5.91 -7.56
N ARG A 57 -10.64 7.06 -7.75
CA ARG A 57 -9.19 7.18 -7.93
C ARG A 57 -8.62 8.34 -7.09
N PRO A 58 -8.66 8.23 -5.75
CA PRO A 58 -8.13 9.28 -4.90
C PRO A 58 -6.61 9.43 -5.05
N PRO A 59 -6.06 10.58 -4.70
CA PRO A 59 -4.62 10.77 -4.66
C PRO A 59 -3.95 9.83 -3.66
N LEU A 60 -2.67 9.52 -3.88
CA LEU A 60 -1.89 8.72 -2.95
C LEU A 60 -1.60 9.49 -1.66
N GLN A 61 -1.49 8.75 -0.56
CA GLN A 61 -1.11 9.34 0.73
C GLN A 61 0.37 9.78 0.73
N PRO A 62 0.69 10.89 1.39
CA PRO A 62 2.06 11.43 1.41
C PRO A 62 3.11 10.45 1.95
N GLY A 63 2.72 9.52 2.82
CA GLY A 63 3.59 8.50 3.39
C GLY A 63 4.22 7.59 2.36
N PHE A 64 3.57 7.36 1.21
CA PHE A 64 4.13 6.57 0.12
C PHE A 64 5.43 7.16 -0.42
N ALA A 65 5.44 8.44 -0.77
CA ALA A 65 6.64 9.09 -1.32
C ALA A 65 7.78 9.15 -0.29
N GLY A 66 7.46 9.35 0.98
CA GLY A 66 8.42 9.29 2.07
C GLY A 66 9.07 7.92 2.20
N LEU A 67 8.28 6.86 2.19
CA LEU A 67 8.76 5.48 2.26
C LEU A 67 9.60 5.11 1.02
N TYR A 68 9.14 5.45 -0.16
CA TYR A 68 9.85 5.22 -1.42
C TYR A 68 11.25 5.84 -1.39
N ARG A 69 11.36 7.10 -0.96
CA ARG A 69 12.65 7.78 -0.81
C ARG A 69 13.53 7.13 0.26
N ALA A 70 12.96 6.79 1.41
CA ALA A 70 13.69 6.24 2.54
C ALA A 70 14.27 4.84 2.26
N LEU A 71 13.57 4.02 1.51
CA LEU A 71 14.01 2.67 1.17
C LEU A 71 14.97 2.65 -0.03
N GLY A 72 14.86 3.59 -0.97
CA GLY A 72 15.70 3.61 -2.16
C GLY A 72 15.55 2.37 -3.06
N LEU A 73 14.39 1.73 -3.02
CA LEU A 73 14.09 0.51 -3.77
C LEU A 73 13.17 0.77 -4.95
N PRO A 74 13.22 -0.07 -5.99
CA PRO A 74 12.24 -0.05 -7.05
C PRO A 74 10.86 -0.47 -6.53
N VAL A 75 9.81 -0.03 -7.23
CA VAL A 75 8.41 -0.34 -6.90
C VAL A 75 7.80 -1.19 -8.00
N VAL A 76 7.13 -2.26 -7.61
CA VAL A 76 6.26 -3.03 -8.51
C VAL A 76 4.81 -2.67 -8.19
N PRO A 77 4.14 -1.86 -9.01
CA PRO A 77 2.74 -1.55 -8.78
C PRO A 77 1.87 -2.75 -9.15
N VAL A 78 0.85 -3.01 -8.34
CA VAL A 78 -0.11 -4.09 -8.59
C VAL A 78 -1.53 -3.52 -8.55
N ALA A 79 -2.22 -3.59 -9.68
CA ALA A 79 -3.65 -3.29 -9.78
C ALA A 79 -4.48 -4.51 -9.41
N HIS A 80 -5.65 -4.29 -8.85
CA HIS A 80 -6.64 -5.33 -8.59
C HIS A 80 -8.06 -4.78 -8.70
N ASP A 81 -9.01 -5.66 -9.00
CA ASP A 81 -10.44 -5.35 -9.09
C ASP A 81 -11.28 -5.92 -7.93
N VAL A 82 -10.63 -6.18 -6.79
CA VAL A 82 -11.26 -6.75 -5.57
C VAL A 82 -12.49 -5.97 -5.15
N GLY A 83 -12.47 -4.64 -5.26
CA GLY A 83 -13.56 -3.76 -4.86
C GLY A 83 -14.88 -4.01 -5.59
N ARG A 84 -14.83 -4.64 -6.77
CA ARG A 84 -15.99 -5.04 -7.55
C ARG A 84 -16.81 -6.14 -6.86
N LEU A 85 -16.15 -7.05 -6.17
CA LEU A 85 -16.76 -8.19 -5.47
C LEU A 85 -16.83 -7.96 -3.97
N TRP A 86 -15.80 -7.36 -3.41
CA TRP A 86 -15.62 -7.13 -1.98
C TRP A 86 -15.72 -5.62 -1.66
N HIS A 87 -16.90 -5.07 -1.79
CA HIS A 87 -17.18 -3.68 -1.44
C HIS A 87 -17.37 -3.49 0.08
N LYS A 88 -17.51 -2.24 0.54
CA LYS A 88 -17.67 -1.89 1.96
C LYS A 88 -18.97 -2.44 2.59
N GLY A 89 -19.97 -2.82 1.80
CA GLY A 89 -21.24 -3.36 2.28
C GLY A 89 -21.12 -4.73 2.94
N PHE A 90 -22.18 -5.14 3.63
CA PHE A 90 -22.23 -6.42 4.35
C PHE A 90 -22.22 -7.63 3.40
N LEU A 91 -22.95 -7.54 2.30
CA LEU A 91 -23.03 -8.62 1.30
C LEU A 91 -21.76 -8.61 0.42
N LYS A 92 -21.15 -9.78 0.28
CA LYS A 92 -20.02 -10.01 -0.64
C LYS A 92 -20.52 -10.81 -1.83
N ARG A 93 -19.97 -10.56 -3.00
CA ARG A 93 -20.31 -11.29 -4.23
C ARG A 93 -19.24 -12.32 -4.52
N SER A 94 -19.66 -13.49 -5.01
CA SER A 94 -18.75 -14.48 -5.57
C SER A 94 -18.28 -14.05 -6.95
N GLY A 95 -17.09 -14.45 -7.34
CA GLY A 95 -16.54 -14.14 -8.66
C GLY A 95 -15.03 -14.28 -8.69
N THR A 96 -14.44 -13.92 -9.82
CA THR A 96 -12.99 -13.93 -10.02
C THR A 96 -12.41 -12.55 -9.75
N VAL A 97 -11.36 -12.50 -8.96
CA VAL A 97 -10.54 -11.31 -8.72
C VAL A 97 -9.34 -11.36 -9.64
N HIS A 98 -9.04 -10.24 -10.28
CA HIS A 98 -7.88 -10.10 -11.14
C HIS A 98 -6.82 -9.26 -10.45
N PHE A 99 -5.57 -9.66 -10.61
CA PHE A 99 -4.38 -8.90 -10.23
C PHE A 99 -3.53 -8.66 -11.47
N LYS A 100 -3.06 -7.45 -11.64
CA LYS A 100 -2.18 -7.07 -12.75
C LYS A 100 -0.96 -6.35 -12.19
N ALA A 101 0.21 -6.98 -12.30
CA ALA A 101 1.47 -6.32 -12.04
C ALA A 101 1.80 -5.37 -13.21
N GLY A 102 2.16 -4.15 -12.88
CA GLY A 102 2.65 -3.16 -13.82
C GLY A 102 4.15 -3.26 -14.01
N GLU A 103 4.70 -2.36 -14.83
CA GLU A 103 6.14 -2.25 -15.03
C GLU A 103 6.85 -1.82 -13.76
N VAL A 104 8.07 -2.32 -13.56
CA VAL A 104 8.92 -1.94 -12.43
C VAL A 104 9.27 -0.46 -12.55
N ILE A 105 8.98 0.30 -11.51
CA ILE A 105 9.32 1.72 -11.40
C ILE A 105 10.66 1.81 -10.65
N PRO A 106 11.72 2.38 -11.27
CA PRO A 106 13.03 2.46 -10.64
C PRO A 106 13.01 3.36 -9.40
N SER A 107 13.98 3.18 -8.52
CA SER A 107 14.22 4.10 -7.40
C SER A 107 14.78 5.44 -7.89
N GLY A 108 14.70 6.47 -7.05
CA GLY A 108 15.34 7.76 -7.31
C GLY A 108 14.54 8.75 -8.14
N LEU A 109 13.30 8.45 -8.51
CA LEU A 109 12.42 9.38 -9.21
C LEU A 109 11.95 10.51 -8.29
N LYS A 110 11.58 11.65 -8.88
CA LYS A 110 10.92 12.73 -8.17
C LYS A 110 9.55 12.29 -7.64
N ARG A 111 9.12 12.89 -6.53
CA ARG A 111 7.85 12.57 -5.88
C ARG A 111 6.67 12.57 -6.86
N GLU A 112 6.51 13.64 -7.60
CA GLU A 112 5.40 13.82 -8.54
C GLU A 112 5.39 12.73 -9.62
N GLU A 113 6.57 12.35 -10.10
CA GLU A 113 6.71 11.33 -11.13
C GLU A 113 6.38 9.94 -10.61
N VAL A 114 6.92 9.53 -9.45
CA VAL A 114 6.65 8.21 -8.90
C VAL A 114 5.19 8.08 -8.45
N GLU A 115 4.62 9.13 -7.84
CA GLU A 115 3.21 9.14 -7.46
C GLU A 115 2.29 9.01 -8.69
N ALA A 116 2.57 9.74 -9.77
CA ALA A 116 1.79 9.66 -11.01
C ALA A 116 1.87 8.27 -11.66
N ARG A 117 3.06 7.68 -11.74
CA ARG A 117 3.25 6.34 -12.31
C ARG A 117 2.57 5.26 -11.49
N VAL A 118 2.73 5.28 -10.17
CA VAL A 118 2.07 4.32 -9.27
C VAL A 118 0.57 4.48 -9.31
N HIS A 119 0.06 5.71 -9.22
CA HIS A 119 -1.38 5.98 -9.28
C HIS A 119 -2.02 5.48 -10.56
N SER A 120 -1.40 5.72 -11.71
CA SER A 120 -1.86 5.20 -12.99
C SER A 120 -1.85 3.67 -13.03
N ALA A 121 -0.76 3.06 -12.58
CA ALA A 121 -0.57 1.61 -12.67
C ALA A 121 -1.50 0.82 -11.74
N ILE A 122 -1.70 1.25 -10.49
CA ILE A 122 -2.61 0.58 -9.55
C ILE A 122 -4.08 0.71 -9.94
N ASN A 123 -4.41 1.71 -10.75
CA ASN A 123 -5.75 1.93 -11.30
C ASN A 123 -5.98 1.30 -12.67
N ALA A 124 -5.06 0.49 -13.16
CA ALA A 124 -5.16 -0.12 -14.50
C ALA A 124 -6.36 -1.07 -14.68
N LEU A 125 -6.93 -1.60 -13.59
CA LEU A 125 -8.14 -2.43 -13.59
C LEU A 125 -9.37 -1.69 -13.02
N ASN A 126 -9.24 -0.40 -12.78
CA ASN A 126 -10.29 0.45 -12.25
C ASN A 126 -10.86 1.31 -13.39
N PRO A 127 -12.19 1.30 -13.64
CA PRO A 127 -12.82 2.04 -14.73
C PRO A 127 -12.69 3.56 -14.61
#